data_e610e19a2e64bd68a2b0ca91d2b5b0ec
#
_entry.id   e610e19a2e64bd68a2b0ca91d2b5b0ec
#
_cell.length_a   1.000
_cell.length_b   1.000
_cell.length_c   1.000
_cell.angle_alpha   90.00
_cell.angle_beta   90.00
_cell.angle_gamma   90.00
#
_symmetry.space_group_name_H-M   'P 1'
#
loop_
_entity.id
_entity.type
_entity.pdbx_description
1 polymer ?
#
loop_
_entity_poly.entity_id
_entity_poly.type
_entity_poly.pdbx_seq_one_letter_code
_entity_poly.pdbx_strand_id
1 'polypeptide(L)'
;MPGLSSRERLLRAIVHAEPDRVPFVFNLFQLPHDALPPHLRHRGQVERAERFLAAGLDDTLGLGVPWESHPKVRTRVWKDQPTGSRYPLLHKVYETPKGPLQQTVRQTEDWPHGEDVPLFSDHNVSRATRFPVETEDDLERLPYLLGFPSDDEVRGFREEARELKRAADRLGVVLEGHCTTGADSAIWLCGVENLIVACHERPAFAHEVLRIIREWEMPRLELLLETGVCDVIVRRGWYESPAFFSPAAYREFLFDSIKAEVDLVHQAGAKYQYIQTVRPQDLVGEFRKLGIDLLWGVDPVQGQADLARLKRECGDRICLCGGVNSYVTVGQGSRAEVRAAVRRAIELLASGGGFVLFLVDSVDPSVPWSHVEWAIEAWREWGTYPSLAA
;
A
#
# COMPACT_ATOMS: atom_id res chain seq x y z
N MET A 1 24.15 -23.19 12.22
CA MET A 1 23.24 -23.38 11.05
C MET A 1 23.22 -22.09 10.27
N PRO A 2 23.12 -22.08 8.93
CA PRO A 2 22.88 -20.83 8.22
C PRO A 2 21.55 -20.22 8.73
N GLY A 3 21.51 -18.89 8.92
CA GLY A 3 20.31 -18.20 9.36
C GLY A 3 19.18 -18.32 8.33
N LEU A 4 17.94 -17.98 8.73
CA LEU A 4 16.79 -17.97 7.82
C LEU A 4 17.01 -16.95 6.69
N SER A 5 16.53 -17.26 5.49
CA SER A 5 16.38 -16.26 4.42
C SER A 5 15.34 -15.18 4.81
N SER A 6 15.37 -14.04 4.14
CA SER A 6 14.36 -12.98 4.37
C SER A 6 12.93 -13.50 4.12
N ARG A 7 12.74 -14.31 3.06
CA ARG A 7 11.44 -14.94 2.77
C ARG A 7 10.96 -15.86 3.90
N GLU A 8 11.83 -16.77 4.37
CA GLU A 8 11.48 -17.67 5.48
C GLU A 8 11.15 -16.90 6.75
N ARG A 9 11.91 -15.84 7.05
CA ARG A 9 11.71 -14.97 8.22
C ARG A 9 10.36 -14.26 8.17
N LEU A 10 10.04 -13.62 7.04
CA LEU A 10 8.76 -12.93 6.84
C LEU A 10 7.58 -13.89 6.89
N LEU A 11 7.63 -15.01 6.17
CA LEU A 11 6.55 -15.99 6.16
C LEU A 11 6.33 -16.63 7.53
N ARG A 12 7.39 -16.89 8.31
CA ARG A 12 7.25 -17.34 9.70
C ARG A 12 6.54 -16.29 10.55
N ALA A 13 6.93 -15.03 10.46
CA ALA A 13 6.25 -13.97 11.18
C ALA A 13 4.77 -13.90 10.81
N ILE A 14 4.42 -13.99 9.52
CA ILE A 14 3.03 -13.96 9.04
C ILE A 14 2.21 -15.12 9.63
N VAL A 15 2.78 -16.30 9.81
CA VAL A 15 2.07 -17.46 10.37
C VAL A 15 2.26 -17.62 11.89
N HIS A 16 2.66 -16.57 12.57
CA HIS A 16 2.86 -16.52 14.03
C HIS A 16 3.86 -17.56 14.57
N ALA A 17 4.87 -17.89 13.77
CA ALA A 17 6.02 -18.67 14.21
C ALA A 17 7.20 -17.71 14.42
N GLU A 18 7.83 -17.74 15.60
CA GLU A 18 9.00 -16.91 15.86
C GLU A 18 10.14 -17.22 14.88
N PRO A 19 10.63 -16.24 14.10
CA PRO A 19 11.85 -16.42 13.29
C PRO A 19 13.11 -16.26 14.13
N ASP A 20 14.29 -16.28 13.50
CA ASP A 20 15.58 -16.01 14.16
C ASP A 20 15.66 -14.59 14.74
N ARG A 21 15.01 -13.64 14.08
CA ARG A 21 14.88 -12.25 14.53
C ARG A 21 13.60 -11.64 13.97
N VAL A 22 13.15 -10.53 14.55
CA VAL A 22 12.04 -9.72 14.01
C VAL A 22 12.40 -9.25 12.60
N PRO A 23 11.59 -9.56 11.57
CA PRO A 23 11.84 -9.02 10.23
C PRO A 23 11.77 -7.50 10.24
N PHE A 24 12.64 -6.83 9.49
CA PHE A 24 12.64 -5.39 9.33
C PHE A 24 12.67 -5.02 7.85
N VAL A 25 11.58 -4.48 7.35
CA VAL A 25 11.39 -4.07 5.96
C VAL A 25 11.23 -2.56 5.83
N PHE A 26 11.39 -2.05 4.60
CA PHE A 26 11.36 -0.62 4.31
C PHE A 26 10.47 -0.31 3.11
N ASN A 27 9.75 0.78 3.18
CA ASN A 27 9.17 1.45 2.02
C ASN A 27 9.94 2.75 1.77
N LEU A 28 10.64 2.83 0.64
CA LEU A 28 11.39 4.00 0.23
C LEU A 28 10.53 4.80 -0.75
N PHE A 29 9.90 5.86 -0.27
CA PHE A 29 8.99 6.67 -1.09
C PHE A 29 9.68 7.94 -1.59
N GLN A 30 9.85 8.04 -2.90
CA GLN A 30 10.46 9.22 -3.58
C GLN A 30 11.84 9.62 -3.00
N LEU A 31 12.52 8.73 -2.30
CA LEU A 31 13.82 9.01 -1.72
C LEU A 31 14.86 9.16 -2.83
N PRO A 32 15.55 10.32 -2.94
CA PRO A 32 16.59 10.51 -3.93
C PRO A 32 17.72 9.47 -3.77
N HIS A 33 18.26 9.01 -4.89
CA HIS A 33 19.31 7.99 -4.90
C HIS A 33 20.54 8.38 -4.07
N ASP A 34 20.88 9.65 -4.02
CA ASP A 34 22.01 10.20 -3.26
C ASP A 34 21.72 10.38 -1.77
N ALA A 35 20.46 10.36 -1.35
CA ALA A 35 20.07 10.35 0.07
C ALA A 35 20.41 9.01 0.75
N LEU A 36 20.56 7.94 -0.03
CA LEU A 36 21.00 6.65 0.49
C LEU A 36 22.54 6.58 0.62
N PRO A 37 23.06 5.87 1.65
CA PRO A 37 24.47 5.53 1.72
C PRO A 37 24.95 4.81 0.46
N PRO A 38 26.19 5.01 0.00
CA PRO A 38 26.68 4.45 -1.27
C PRO A 38 26.44 2.94 -1.43
N HIS A 39 26.52 2.17 -0.36
CA HIS A 39 26.34 0.72 -0.37
C HIS A 39 24.87 0.28 -0.50
N LEU A 40 23.88 1.17 -0.26
CA LEU A 40 22.44 0.90 -0.42
C LEU A 40 21.84 1.53 -1.68
N ARG A 41 22.60 2.32 -2.43
CA ARG A 41 22.13 2.93 -3.68
C ARG A 41 21.84 1.86 -4.73
N HIS A 42 20.67 1.92 -5.38
CA HIS A 42 20.19 0.87 -6.31
C HIS A 42 19.41 1.48 -7.49
N ARG A 43 19.32 0.74 -8.59
CA ARG A 43 18.60 1.16 -9.82
C ARG A 43 17.29 0.40 -10.06
N GLY A 44 16.78 -0.33 -9.11
CA GLY A 44 15.56 -1.10 -9.23
C GLY A 44 15.38 -2.03 -8.05
N GLN A 45 14.23 -2.66 -7.97
CA GLN A 45 13.86 -3.46 -6.80
C GLN A 45 14.76 -4.67 -6.57
N VAL A 46 15.24 -5.33 -7.62
CA VAL A 46 16.13 -6.50 -7.49
C VAL A 46 17.48 -6.09 -6.89
N GLU A 47 18.11 -5.02 -7.41
CA GLU A 47 19.36 -4.50 -6.86
C GLU A 47 19.16 -3.93 -5.45
N ARG A 48 18.01 -3.33 -5.15
CA ARG A 48 17.65 -2.91 -3.79
C ARG A 48 17.68 -4.10 -2.85
N ALA A 49 16.96 -5.15 -3.19
CA ALA A 49 16.92 -6.36 -2.37
C ALA A 49 18.31 -6.95 -2.14
N GLU A 50 19.13 -7.06 -3.19
CA GLU A 50 20.52 -7.55 -3.06
C GLU A 50 21.34 -6.73 -2.04
N ARG A 51 21.25 -5.39 -2.12
CA ARG A 51 22.01 -4.48 -1.24
C ARG A 51 21.48 -4.47 0.19
N PHE A 52 20.16 -4.50 0.37
CA PHE A 52 19.54 -4.54 1.69
C PHE A 52 19.84 -5.86 2.41
N LEU A 53 19.75 -6.99 1.71
CA LEU A 53 20.13 -8.30 2.24
C LEU A 53 21.63 -8.36 2.61
N ALA A 54 22.49 -7.80 1.77
CA ALA A 54 23.94 -7.71 2.07
C ALA A 54 24.24 -6.85 3.31
N ALA A 55 23.40 -5.85 3.60
CA ALA A 55 23.45 -5.04 4.82
C ALA A 55 22.80 -5.74 6.03
N GLY A 56 22.28 -6.95 5.85
CA GLY A 56 21.59 -7.74 6.89
C GLY A 56 20.18 -7.30 7.19
N LEU A 57 19.54 -6.56 6.28
CA LEU A 57 18.12 -6.14 6.35
C LEU A 57 17.25 -7.14 5.59
N ASP A 58 15.93 -7.03 5.79
CA ASP A 58 14.95 -7.78 5.00
C ASP A 58 14.41 -6.90 3.87
N ASP A 59 13.95 -7.54 2.80
CA ASP A 59 13.32 -6.84 1.67
C ASP A 59 12.31 -7.76 0.96
N THR A 60 11.48 -7.16 0.10
CA THR A 60 10.48 -7.83 -0.74
C THR A 60 10.63 -7.37 -2.19
N LEU A 61 10.11 -8.14 -3.14
CA LEU A 61 9.92 -7.70 -4.52
C LEU A 61 8.43 -7.52 -4.78
N GLY A 62 8.06 -6.57 -5.64
CA GLY A 62 6.68 -6.28 -5.99
C GLY A 62 6.39 -6.57 -7.46
N LEU A 63 5.24 -7.19 -7.73
CA LEU A 63 4.69 -7.44 -9.07
C LEU A 63 3.34 -6.72 -9.20
N GLY A 64 3.26 -5.72 -10.09
CA GLY A 64 2.03 -5.00 -10.37
C GLY A 64 1.33 -5.52 -11.61
N VAL A 65 -0.01 -5.62 -11.59
CA VAL A 65 -0.78 -5.97 -12.78
C VAL A 65 -1.01 -4.73 -13.63
N PRO A 66 -0.67 -4.76 -14.94
CA PRO A 66 -0.94 -3.65 -15.84
C PRO A 66 -2.44 -3.42 -16.03
N TRP A 67 -2.78 -2.23 -16.50
CA TRP A 67 -4.14 -1.87 -16.90
C TRP A 67 -4.08 -0.81 -18.00
N GLU A 68 -5.12 -0.78 -18.81
CA GLU A 68 -5.26 0.19 -19.90
C GLU A 68 -6.64 0.85 -19.87
N SER A 69 -6.73 2.05 -20.44
CA SER A 69 -8.01 2.61 -20.85
C SER A 69 -8.50 1.92 -22.12
N HIS A 70 -9.82 1.90 -22.33
CA HIS A 70 -10.40 1.38 -23.57
C HIS A 70 -9.77 2.07 -24.80
N PRO A 71 -9.41 1.35 -25.89
CA PRO A 71 -8.69 1.89 -27.05
C PRO A 71 -9.37 3.08 -27.77
N LYS A 72 -10.67 3.28 -27.56
CA LYS A 72 -11.42 4.43 -28.10
C LYS A 72 -11.30 5.69 -27.23
N VAL A 73 -10.73 5.60 -26.03
CA VAL A 73 -10.51 6.78 -25.19
C VAL A 73 -9.37 7.61 -25.77
N ARG A 74 -9.59 8.91 -25.87
CA ARG A 74 -8.55 9.87 -26.24
C ARG A 74 -8.38 10.84 -25.09
N THR A 75 -7.14 11.21 -24.80
CA THR A 75 -6.84 12.14 -23.72
C THR A 75 -6.31 13.46 -24.30
N ARG A 76 -6.70 14.55 -23.67
CA ARG A 76 -6.16 15.89 -23.96
C ARG A 76 -5.81 16.55 -22.63
N VAL A 77 -4.61 17.12 -22.55
CA VAL A 77 -4.14 17.88 -21.39
C VAL A 77 -3.88 19.31 -21.83
N TRP A 78 -4.23 20.26 -20.97
CA TRP A 78 -3.86 21.67 -21.15
C TRP A 78 -3.71 22.35 -19.81
N LYS A 79 -3.06 23.50 -19.82
CA LYS A 79 -2.80 24.33 -18.66
C LYS A 79 -3.37 25.71 -18.86
N ASP A 80 -3.95 26.28 -17.83
CA ASP A 80 -4.31 27.69 -17.78
C ASP A 80 -3.89 28.34 -16.45
N GLN A 81 -3.96 29.68 -16.41
CA GLN A 81 -3.68 30.47 -15.23
C GLN A 81 -4.87 31.39 -14.98
N PRO A 82 -5.85 30.98 -14.15
CA PRO A 82 -6.98 31.85 -13.83
C PRO A 82 -6.53 33.13 -13.14
N THR A 83 -7.14 34.27 -13.49
CA THR A 83 -6.84 35.56 -12.88
C THR A 83 -7.04 35.51 -11.36
N GLY A 84 -6.00 35.90 -10.61
CA GLY A 84 -6.00 35.87 -9.15
C GLY A 84 -5.70 34.50 -8.51
N SER A 85 -5.52 33.46 -9.30
CA SER A 85 -5.09 32.16 -8.77
C SER A 85 -3.59 32.15 -8.47
N ARG A 86 -3.21 31.65 -7.32
CA ARG A 86 -1.80 31.43 -6.95
C ARG A 86 -1.13 30.39 -7.84
N TYR A 87 -1.85 29.32 -8.17
CA TYR A 87 -1.33 28.20 -8.94
C TYR A 87 -2.04 28.06 -10.27
N PRO A 88 -1.32 27.66 -11.35
CA PRO A 88 -1.97 27.23 -12.57
C PRO A 88 -2.83 26.01 -12.36
N LEU A 89 -3.81 25.82 -13.24
CA LEU A 89 -4.65 24.63 -13.31
C LEU A 89 -4.17 23.74 -14.45
N LEU A 90 -4.00 22.47 -14.18
CA LEU A 90 -3.84 21.42 -15.18
C LEU A 90 -5.20 20.72 -15.36
N HIS A 91 -5.62 20.63 -16.61
CA HIS A 91 -6.84 19.96 -17.00
C HIS A 91 -6.52 18.73 -17.81
N LYS A 92 -7.20 17.62 -17.54
CA LYS A 92 -7.18 16.42 -18.37
C LYS A 92 -8.58 15.99 -18.69
N VAL A 93 -8.86 15.82 -19.98
CA VAL A 93 -10.14 15.27 -20.48
C VAL A 93 -9.89 13.90 -21.06
N TYR A 94 -10.77 12.99 -20.73
CA TYR A 94 -10.87 11.63 -21.26
C TYR A 94 -12.11 11.58 -22.15
N GLU A 95 -11.92 11.67 -23.47
CA GLU A 95 -13.00 11.56 -24.46
C GLU A 95 -13.38 10.07 -24.57
N THR A 96 -14.51 9.69 -24.00
CA THR A 96 -15.05 8.34 -24.08
C THR A 96 -16.15 8.23 -25.14
N PRO A 97 -16.52 7.04 -25.60
CA PRO A 97 -17.66 6.85 -26.52
C PRO A 97 -19.01 7.36 -26.00
N LYS A 98 -19.16 7.54 -24.69
CA LYS A 98 -20.37 8.05 -24.05
C LYS A 98 -20.27 9.53 -23.60
N GLY A 99 -19.20 10.22 -24.00
CA GLY A 99 -18.94 11.60 -23.62
C GLY A 99 -17.69 11.77 -22.75
N PRO A 100 -17.28 13.02 -22.48
CA PRO A 100 -16.06 13.30 -21.76
C PRO A 100 -16.19 13.10 -20.25
N LEU A 101 -15.07 12.65 -19.63
CA LEU A 101 -14.79 12.82 -18.20
C LEU A 101 -13.64 13.81 -18.06
N GLN A 102 -13.68 14.66 -17.03
CA GLN A 102 -12.67 15.70 -16.85
C GLN A 102 -12.11 15.70 -15.43
N GLN A 103 -10.80 15.83 -15.33
CA GLN A 103 -10.08 16.08 -14.09
C GLN A 103 -9.36 17.41 -14.15
N THR A 104 -9.31 18.16 -13.04
CA THR A 104 -8.59 19.42 -12.93
C THR A 104 -7.87 19.48 -11.60
N VAL A 105 -6.57 19.80 -11.62
CA VAL A 105 -5.74 19.93 -10.42
C VAL A 105 -5.00 21.26 -10.39
N ARG A 106 -4.69 21.76 -9.19
CA ARG A 106 -3.75 22.88 -9.01
C ARG A 106 -2.34 22.33 -9.14
N GLN A 107 -1.54 22.92 -10.05
CA GLN A 107 -0.13 22.58 -10.18
C GLN A 107 0.67 23.38 -9.14
N THR A 108 0.77 22.81 -7.94
CA THR A 108 1.59 23.37 -6.84
C THR A 108 3.09 23.20 -7.12
N GLU A 109 3.95 23.88 -6.34
CA GLU A 109 5.41 23.82 -6.53
C GLU A 109 5.97 22.40 -6.39
N ASP A 110 5.32 21.57 -5.58
CA ASP A 110 5.66 20.17 -5.30
C ASP A 110 4.89 19.15 -6.18
N TRP A 111 4.28 19.62 -7.31
CA TRP A 111 3.58 18.73 -8.23
C TRP A 111 4.58 17.84 -9.00
N PRO A 112 4.55 16.48 -8.84
CA PRO A 112 5.62 15.63 -9.35
C PRO A 112 5.42 15.16 -10.80
N HIS A 113 4.25 15.42 -11.40
CA HIS A 113 3.85 14.84 -12.70
C HIS A 113 4.04 15.78 -13.90
N GLY A 114 4.81 16.87 -13.73
CA GLY A 114 5.03 17.82 -14.82
C GLY A 114 3.74 18.47 -15.32
N GLU A 115 3.40 18.28 -16.59
CA GLU A 115 2.17 18.79 -17.20
C GLU A 115 1.06 17.72 -17.32
N ASP A 116 1.30 16.48 -16.89
CA ASP A 116 0.26 15.44 -16.89
C ASP A 116 -0.52 15.40 -15.59
N VAL A 117 -1.74 14.83 -15.66
CA VAL A 117 -2.60 14.53 -14.53
C VAL A 117 -2.90 13.03 -14.59
N PRO A 118 -2.19 12.19 -13.81
CA PRO A 118 -2.46 10.75 -13.77
C PRO A 118 -3.86 10.48 -13.21
N LEU A 119 -4.52 9.42 -13.67
CA LEU A 119 -5.86 9.07 -13.19
C LEU A 119 -5.83 8.69 -11.70
N PHE A 120 -4.82 7.90 -11.31
CA PHE A 120 -4.61 7.43 -9.95
C PHE A 120 -3.34 8.04 -9.36
N SER A 121 -3.50 8.94 -8.41
CA SER A 121 -2.40 9.55 -7.67
C SER A 121 -2.89 10.20 -6.38
N ASP A 122 -2.19 9.96 -5.27
CA ASP A 122 -2.46 10.64 -3.99
C ASP A 122 -2.25 12.16 -4.09
N HIS A 123 -1.39 12.62 -5.01
CA HIS A 123 -1.19 14.04 -5.27
C HIS A 123 -2.45 14.73 -5.82
N ASN A 124 -3.34 13.98 -6.50
CA ASN A 124 -4.58 14.52 -7.02
C ASN A 124 -5.54 14.92 -5.87
N VAL A 125 -5.68 14.07 -4.85
CA VAL A 125 -6.74 14.19 -3.84
C VAL A 125 -6.78 15.57 -3.18
N SER A 126 -5.63 16.10 -2.77
CA SER A 126 -5.52 17.41 -2.11
C SER A 126 -5.47 18.61 -3.08
N ARG A 127 -5.27 18.37 -4.36
CA ARG A 127 -5.06 19.41 -5.38
C ARG A 127 -6.18 19.51 -6.39
N ALA A 128 -7.01 18.47 -6.50
CA ALA A 128 -8.14 18.49 -7.43
C ALA A 128 -9.15 19.59 -7.09
N THR A 129 -9.63 20.25 -8.14
CA THR A 129 -10.76 21.18 -8.12
C THR A 129 -11.94 20.61 -8.89
N ARG A 130 -11.70 19.54 -9.65
CA ARG A 130 -12.68 18.71 -10.31
C ARG A 130 -12.19 17.28 -10.39
N PHE A 131 -13.04 16.34 -10.07
CA PHE A 131 -12.77 14.92 -10.18
C PHE A 131 -13.39 14.32 -11.43
N PRO A 132 -12.89 13.20 -11.94
CA PRO A 132 -13.45 12.56 -13.14
C PRO A 132 -14.91 12.11 -12.97
N VAL A 133 -15.32 11.76 -11.76
CA VAL A 133 -16.66 11.20 -11.46
C VAL A 133 -17.28 12.00 -10.32
N GLU A 134 -18.32 12.76 -10.64
CA GLU A 134 -19.04 13.61 -9.68
C GLU A 134 -20.56 13.34 -9.69
N THR A 135 -21.07 12.76 -10.78
CA THR A 135 -22.49 12.54 -11.01
C THR A 135 -22.80 11.10 -11.45
N GLU A 136 -24.05 10.71 -11.39
CA GLU A 136 -24.57 9.42 -11.88
C GLU A 136 -24.30 9.23 -13.38
N ASP A 137 -24.39 10.30 -14.17
CA ASP A 137 -24.09 10.25 -15.62
C ASP A 137 -22.64 9.90 -15.91
N ASP A 138 -21.70 10.24 -15.01
CA ASP A 138 -20.28 9.92 -15.17
C ASP A 138 -19.99 8.43 -14.99
N LEU A 139 -20.86 7.72 -14.23
CA LEU A 139 -20.70 6.28 -13.98
C LEU A 139 -20.81 5.46 -15.28
N GLU A 140 -21.60 5.91 -16.26
CA GLU A 140 -21.69 5.22 -17.55
C GLU A 140 -20.43 5.35 -18.40
N ARG A 141 -19.58 6.34 -18.10
CA ARG A 141 -18.33 6.66 -18.81
C ARG A 141 -17.13 6.02 -18.12
N LEU A 142 -17.20 5.81 -16.80
CA LEU A 142 -16.11 5.31 -15.97
C LEU A 142 -15.51 3.97 -16.45
N PRO A 143 -16.29 2.96 -16.86
CA PRO A 143 -15.74 1.70 -17.34
C PRO A 143 -14.80 1.82 -18.54
N TYR A 144 -14.91 2.90 -19.33
CA TYR A 144 -13.97 3.14 -20.43
C TYR A 144 -12.57 3.57 -19.96
N LEU A 145 -12.44 4.10 -18.74
CA LEU A 145 -11.15 4.42 -18.16
C LEU A 145 -10.48 3.21 -17.50
N LEU A 146 -11.26 2.21 -17.13
CA LEU A 146 -10.87 1.06 -16.32
C LEU A 146 -10.89 -0.21 -17.19
N GLY A 147 -9.95 -0.31 -18.13
CA GLY A 147 -9.86 -1.45 -19.02
C GLY A 147 -9.01 -2.59 -18.45
N PHE A 148 -9.22 -3.79 -18.99
CA PHE A 148 -8.34 -4.93 -18.78
C PHE A 148 -7.13 -4.80 -19.72
N PRO A 149 -5.92 -5.26 -19.32
CA PRO A 149 -4.74 -5.17 -20.17
C PRO A 149 -4.91 -5.96 -21.48
N SER A 150 -4.28 -5.48 -22.53
CA SER A 150 -4.24 -6.15 -23.83
C SER A 150 -3.51 -7.50 -23.76
N ASP A 151 -3.72 -8.36 -24.76
CA ASP A 151 -3.04 -9.66 -24.83
C ASP A 151 -1.52 -9.53 -24.83
N ASP A 152 -0.97 -8.46 -25.42
CA ASP A 152 0.47 -8.19 -25.44
C ASP A 152 0.98 -7.81 -24.05
N GLU A 153 0.24 -6.98 -23.33
CA GLU A 153 0.58 -6.62 -21.93
C GLU A 153 0.43 -7.82 -20.99
N VAL A 154 -0.59 -8.66 -21.17
CA VAL A 154 -0.75 -9.91 -20.41
C VAL A 154 0.43 -10.83 -20.65
N ARG A 155 0.93 -10.93 -21.90
CA ARG A 155 2.15 -11.72 -22.18
C ARG A 155 3.37 -11.15 -21.50
N GLY A 156 3.61 -9.84 -21.63
CA GLY A 156 4.71 -9.14 -20.96
C GLY A 156 4.65 -9.29 -19.44
N PHE A 157 3.48 -9.11 -18.85
CA PHE A 157 3.24 -9.32 -17.43
C PHE A 157 3.60 -10.75 -16.97
N ARG A 158 3.19 -11.78 -17.72
CA ARG A 158 3.54 -13.17 -17.39
C ARG A 158 5.04 -13.46 -17.52
N GLU A 159 5.74 -12.78 -18.41
CA GLU A 159 7.21 -12.86 -18.52
C GLU A 159 7.88 -12.19 -17.33
N GLU A 160 7.48 -10.96 -16.98
CA GLU A 160 7.96 -10.24 -15.81
C GLU A 160 7.72 -11.04 -14.51
N ALA A 161 6.53 -11.64 -14.36
CA ALA A 161 6.20 -12.48 -13.22
C ALA A 161 7.19 -13.64 -13.04
N ARG A 162 7.56 -14.32 -14.14
CA ARG A 162 8.56 -15.40 -14.10
C ARG A 162 9.97 -14.89 -13.78
N GLU A 163 10.34 -13.73 -14.28
CA GLU A 163 11.64 -13.11 -14.02
C GLU A 163 11.78 -12.70 -12.56
N LEU A 164 10.76 -12.01 -12.02
CA LEU A 164 10.71 -11.62 -10.62
C LEU A 164 10.68 -12.85 -9.69
N LYS A 165 9.94 -13.90 -10.06
CA LYS A 165 9.96 -15.15 -9.28
C LYS A 165 11.36 -15.76 -9.21
N ARG A 166 12.07 -15.85 -10.34
CA ARG A 166 13.46 -16.33 -10.35
C ARG A 166 14.38 -15.47 -9.49
N ALA A 167 14.22 -14.14 -9.53
CA ALA A 167 14.97 -13.23 -8.69
C ALA A 167 14.63 -13.41 -7.20
N ALA A 168 13.34 -13.50 -6.85
CA ALA A 168 12.89 -13.72 -5.48
C ALA A 168 13.42 -15.03 -4.90
N ASP A 169 13.36 -16.13 -5.66
CA ASP A 169 13.87 -17.43 -5.23
C ASP A 169 15.39 -17.41 -5.04
N ARG A 170 16.12 -16.80 -5.96
CA ARG A 170 17.59 -16.64 -5.86
C ARG A 170 18.00 -15.83 -4.64
N LEU A 171 17.27 -14.75 -4.34
CA LEU A 171 17.56 -13.86 -3.23
C LEU A 171 16.99 -14.34 -1.90
N GLY A 172 16.03 -15.24 -1.91
CA GLY A 172 15.30 -15.68 -0.73
C GLY A 172 14.45 -14.56 -0.12
N VAL A 173 13.72 -13.81 -0.96
CA VAL A 173 12.80 -12.74 -0.56
C VAL A 173 11.35 -13.08 -0.92
N VAL A 174 10.40 -12.46 -0.22
CA VAL A 174 8.97 -12.53 -0.53
C VAL A 174 8.67 -11.81 -1.84
N LEU A 175 7.81 -12.37 -2.69
CA LEU A 175 7.26 -11.70 -3.84
C LEU A 175 5.81 -11.28 -3.53
N GLU A 176 5.58 -9.97 -3.53
CA GLU A 176 4.30 -9.33 -3.29
C GLU A 176 3.58 -9.03 -4.61
N GLY A 177 2.28 -9.30 -4.67
CA GLY A 177 1.43 -8.95 -5.81
C GLY A 177 0.54 -7.74 -5.49
N HIS A 178 0.46 -6.79 -6.42
CA HIS A 178 -0.27 -5.53 -6.24
C HIS A 178 -1.29 -5.32 -7.37
N CYS A 179 -2.58 -5.28 -7.06
CA CYS A 179 -3.60 -4.98 -8.07
C CYS A 179 -4.89 -4.37 -7.51
N THR A 180 -5.18 -4.49 -6.23
CA THR A 180 -6.45 -4.04 -5.63
C THR A 180 -6.27 -2.80 -4.77
N THR A 181 -7.16 -1.85 -4.93
CA THR A 181 -7.13 -0.53 -4.28
C THR A 181 -8.49 -0.07 -3.75
N GLY A 182 -9.58 -0.69 -4.19
CA GLY A 182 -10.94 -0.47 -3.68
C GLY A 182 -11.33 1.00 -3.50
N ALA A 183 -11.60 1.41 -2.25
CA ALA A 183 -12.00 2.78 -1.95
C ALA A 183 -10.90 3.83 -2.22
N ASP A 184 -9.61 3.46 -2.25
CA ASP A 184 -8.55 4.39 -2.67
C ASP A 184 -8.76 4.83 -4.12
N SER A 185 -9.07 3.89 -5.05
CA SER A 185 -9.45 4.23 -6.43
C SER A 185 -10.70 5.08 -6.50
N ALA A 186 -11.73 4.76 -5.70
CA ALA A 186 -12.94 5.57 -5.65
C ALA A 186 -12.64 7.02 -5.22
N ILE A 187 -11.75 7.21 -4.25
CA ILE A 187 -11.35 8.54 -3.77
C ILE A 187 -10.53 9.30 -4.81
N TRP A 188 -9.65 8.64 -5.56
CA TRP A 188 -8.95 9.30 -6.65
C TRP A 188 -9.89 9.74 -7.78
N LEU A 189 -10.97 8.98 -8.01
CA LEU A 189 -11.96 9.26 -9.06
C LEU A 189 -13.01 10.27 -8.65
N CYS A 190 -13.46 10.24 -7.39
CA CYS A 190 -14.60 11.05 -6.91
C CYS A 190 -14.20 12.16 -5.92
N GLY A 191 -13.03 12.09 -5.30
CA GLY A 191 -12.64 12.90 -4.14
C GLY A 191 -13.16 12.33 -2.82
N VAL A 192 -12.42 12.62 -1.73
CA VAL A 192 -12.76 12.12 -0.38
C VAL A 192 -14.12 12.61 0.06
N GLU A 193 -14.34 13.92 0.02
CA GLU A 193 -15.58 14.55 0.50
C GLU A 193 -16.79 14.04 -0.29
N ASN A 194 -16.71 14.05 -1.63
CA ASN A 194 -17.80 13.60 -2.50
C ASN A 194 -18.18 12.14 -2.24
N LEU A 195 -17.18 11.25 -2.10
CA LEU A 195 -17.44 9.82 -1.86
C LEU A 195 -18.07 9.59 -0.48
N ILE A 196 -17.52 10.22 0.57
CA ILE A 196 -18.01 10.01 1.93
C ILE A 196 -19.41 10.61 2.11
N VAL A 197 -19.67 11.80 1.54
CA VAL A 197 -21.02 12.39 1.52
C VAL A 197 -21.98 11.49 0.73
N ALA A 198 -21.54 10.95 -0.42
CA ALA A 198 -22.36 10.03 -1.22
C ALA A 198 -22.72 8.74 -0.46
N CYS A 199 -21.84 8.20 0.39
CA CYS A 199 -22.20 7.06 1.24
C CYS A 199 -23.41 7.33 2.15
N HIS A 200 -23.66 8.58 2.51
CA HIS A 200 -24.78 8.97 3.35
C HIS A 200 -26.01 9.47 2.57
N GLU A 201 -25.81 10.31 1.57
CA GLU A 201 -26.87 11.02 0.85
C GLU A 201 -27.29 10.32 -0.44
N ARG A 202 -26.37 9.60 -1.07
CA ARG A 202 -26.55 8.90 -2.36
C ARG A 202 -25.94 7.51 -2.33
N PRO A 203 -26.36 6.61 -1.40
CA PRO A 203 -25.68 5.32 -1.22
C PRO A 203 -25.65 4.45 -2.50
N ALA A 204 -26.68 4.56 -3.34
CA ALA A 204 -26.71 3.87 -4.63
C ALA A 204 -25.56 4.30 -5.56
N PHE A 205 -25.22 5.59 -5.60
CA PHE A 205 -24.06 6.09 -6.33
C PHE A 205 -22.75 5.55 -5.77
N ALA A 206 -22.57 5.58 -4.44
CA ALA A 206 -21.34 5.06 -3.80
C ALA A 206 -21.16 3.55 -4.05
N HIS A 207 -22.24 2.77 -3.92
CA HIS A 207 -22.22 1.34 -4.26
C HIS A 207 -21.86 1.10 -5.74
N GLU A 208 -22.37 1.90 -6.65
CA GLU A 208 -22.13 1.73 -8.08
C GLU A 208 -20.67 2.07 -8.46
N VAL A 209 -20.10 3.15 -7.90
CA VAL A 209 -18.67 3.46 -8.06
C VAL A 209 -17.79 2.27 -7.61
N LEU A 210 -18.04 1.77 -6.40
CA LEU A 210 -17.27 0.66 -5.82
C LEU A 210 -17.49 -0.64 -6.61
N ARG A 211 -18.70 -0.89 -7.12
CA ARG A 211 -18.98 -2.05 -7.98
C ARG A 211 -18.19 -1.99 -9.28
N ILE A 212 -18.17 -0.84 -9.96
CA ILE A 212 -17.40 -0.67 -11.20
C ILE A 212 -15.91 -0.89 -10.96
N ILE A 213 -15.36 -0.35 -9.87
CA ILE A 213 -13.96 -0.56 -9.50
C ILE A 213 -13.69 -2.04 -9.25
N ARG A 214 -14.54 -2.71 -8.49
CA ARG A 214 -14.41 -4.15 -8.22
C ARG A 214 -14.44 -4.98 -9.51
N GLU A 215 -15.33 -4.68 -10.43
CA GLU A 215 -15.43 -5.38 -11.72
C GLU A 215 -14.17 -5.20 -12.58
N TRP A 216 -13.44 -4.12 -12.40
CA TRP A 216 -12.15 -3.91 -13.03
C TRP A 216 -11.01 -4.62 -12.28
N GLU A 217 -11.03 -4.64 -10.95
CA GLU A 217 -9.96 -5.19 -10.12
C GLU A 217 -9.97 -6.72 -10.09
N MET A 218 -11.15 -7.34 -9.96
CA MET A 218 -11.25 -8.79 -9.76
C MET A 218 -10.63 -9.62 -10.88
N PRO A 219 -10.88 -9.35 -12.19
CA PRO A 219 -10.21 -10.11 -13.27
C PRO A 219 -8.69 -9.89 -13.28
N ARG A 220 -8.21 -8.73 -12.83
CA ARG A 220 -6.77 -8.45 -12.72
C ARG A 220 -6.15 -9.20 -11.53
N LEU A 221 -6.88 -9.34 -10.43
CA LEU A 221 -6.47 -10.19 -9.30
C LEU A 221 -6.42 -11.66 -9.74
N GLU A 222 -7.41 -12.14 -10.46
CA GLU A 222 -7.41 -13.50 -11.02
C GLU A 222 -6.19 -13.73 -11.92
N LEU A 223 -5.89 -12.80 -12.84
CA LEU A 223 -4.70 -12.85 -13.70
C LEU A 223 -3.40 -12.92 -12.87
N LEU A 224 -3.31 -12.14 -11.78
CA LEU A 224 -2.16 -12.18 -10.88
C LEU A 224 -2.03 -13.54 -10.21
N LEU A 225 -3.11 -14.06 -9.66
CA LEU A 225 -3.15 -15.35 -8.95
C LEU A 225 -2.88 -16.53 -9.86
N GLU A 226 -3.33 -16.50 -11.13
CA GLU A 226 -3.02 -17.53 -12.14
C GLU A 226 -1.51 -17.70 -12.36
N THR A 227 -0.69 -16.68 -12.11
CA THR A 227 0.77 -16.80 -12.24
C THR A 227 1.37 -17.74 -11.20
N GLY A 228 0.75 -17.89 -10.04
CA GLY A 228 1.21 -18.72 -8.91
C GLY A 228 2.54 -18.29 -8.31
N VAL A 229 3.02 -17.06 -8.58
CA VAL A 229 4.36 -16.64 -8.20
C VAL A 229 4.42 -15.85 -6.88
N CYS A 230 3.31 -15.20 -6.48
CA CYS A 230 3.27 -14.32 -5.32
C CYS A 230 3.06 -15.09 -4.02
N ASP A 231 3.84 -14.74 -3.00
CA ASP A 231 3.67 -15.25 -1.62
C ASP A 231 2.57 -14.47 -0.88
N VAL A 232 2.47 -13.18 -1.15
CA VAL A 232 1.59 -12.22 -0.50
C VAL A 232 0.88 -11.38 -1.55
N ILE A 233 -0.41 -11.18 -1.40
CA ILE A 233 -1.19 -10.22 -2.20
C ILE A 233 -1.50 -9.02 -1.33
N VAL A 234 -1.20 -7.83 -1.85
CA VAL A 234 -1.33 -6.56 -1.15
C VAL A 234 -2.56 -5.81 -1.64
N ARG A 235 -3.50 -5.56 -0.72
CA ARG A 235 -4.56 -4.59 -0.93
C ARG A 235 -4.13 -3.24 -0.37
N ARG A 236 -4.23 -2.23 -1.21
CA ARG A 236 -4.10 -0.84 -0.82
C ARG A 236 -5.43 -0.36 -0.20
N GLY A 237 -5.39 0.14 1.00
CA GLY A 237 -6.59 0.61 1.72
C GLY A 237 -6.27 1.78 2.65
N TRP A 238 -5.43 2.72 2.20
CA TRP A 238 -5.03 3.91 2.96
C TRP A 238 -6.21 4.74 3.41
N TYR A 239 -7.22 4.87 2.54
CA TYR A 239 -8.43 5.63 2.81
C TYR A 239 -9.56 4.77 3.40
N GLU A 240 -9.42 3.45 3.50
CA GLU A 240 -10.42 2.53 4.06
C GLU A 240 -10.39 2.49 5.59
N SER A 241 -10.12 3.63 6.21
CA SER A 241 -9.88 3.76 7.65
C SER A 241 -11.08 4.30 8.42
N PRO A 242 -11.12 4.12 9.75
CA PRO A 242 -12.15 4.71 10.62
C PRO A 242 -12.21 6.24 10.59
N ALA A 243 -11.22 6.91 9.99
CA ALA A 243 -11.27 8.35 9.76
C ALA A 243 -12.30 8.74 8.69
N PHE A 244 -12.58 7.83 7.73
CA PHE A 244 -13.49 8.04 6.61
C PHE A 244 -14.72 7.14 6.69
N PHE A 245 -14.56 5.88 7.08
CA PHE A 245 -15.64 4.90 7.17
C PHE A 245 -15.87 4.48 8.62
N SER A 246 -17.04 4.80 9.18
CA SER A 246 -17.43 4.20 10.45
C SER A 246 -17.45 2.66 10.32
N PRO A 247 -17.37 1.87 11.41
CA PRO A 247 -17.47 0.41 11.32
C PRO A 247 -18.76 -0.09 10.63
N ALA A 248 -19.86 0.70 10.69
CA ALA A 248 -21.09 0.39 9.97
C ALA A 248 -20.95 0.63 8.46
N ALA A 249 -20.42 1.80 8.06
CA ALA A 249 -20.16 2.11 6.67
C ALA A 249 -19.10 1.16 6.07
N TYR A 250 -18.04 0.81 6.84
CA TYR A 250 -17.06 -0.17 6.41
C TYR A 250 -17.72 -1.52 6.07
N ARG A 251 -18.63 -2.01 6.92
CA ARG A 251 -19.38 -3.25 6.64
C ARG A 251 -20.28 -3.13 5.42
N GLU A 252 -20.97 -2.00 5.27
CA GLU A 252 -21.92 -1.79 4.19
C GLU A 252 -21.22 -1.68 2.83
N PHE A 253 -20.17 -0.89 2.73
CA PHE A 253 -19.57 -0.52 1.45
C PHE A 253 -18.34 -1.34 1.06
N LEU A 254 -17.58 -1.87 2.01
CA LEU A 254 -16.26 -2.44 1.75
C LEU A 254 -16.13 -3.93 2.09
N PHE A 255 -16.78 -4.39 3.15
CA PHE A 255 -16.53 -5.70 3.74
C PHE A 255 -16.67 -6.86 2.76
N ASP A 256 -17.78 -6.94 2.03
CA ASP A 256 -18.07 -8.07 1.14
C ASP A 256 -17.09 -8.14 -0.05
N SER A 257 -16.66 -6.97 -0.55
CA SER A 257 -15.65 -6.92 -1.61
C SER A 257 -14.31 -7.43 -1.12
N ILE A 258 -13.85 -6.94 0.03
CA ILE A 258 -12.58 -7.35 0.64
C ILE A 258 -12.63 -8.84 1.00
N LYS A 259 -13.75 -9.33 1.54
CA LYS A 259 -13.92 -10.76 1.88
C LYS A 259 -13.77 -11.66 0.66
N ALA A 260 -14.37 -11.27 -0.45
CA ALA A 260 -14.25 -12.03 -1.70
C ALA A 260 -12.80 -12.08 -2.22
N GLU A 261 -12.05 -10.97 -2.09
CA GLU A 261 -10.62 -10.93 -2.44
C GLU A 261 -9.80 -11.84 -1.52
N VAL A 262 -10.00 -11.76 -0.19
CA VAL A 262 -9.32 -12.63 0.79
C VAL A 262 -9.55 -14.10 0.47
N ASP A 263 -10.81 -14.48 0.22
CA ASP A 263 -11.16 -15.86 -0.08
C ASP A 263 -10.49 -16.37 -1.37
N LEU A 264 -10.45 -15.53 -2.41
CA LEU A 264 -9.80 -15.86 -3.67
C LEU A 264 -8.28 -16.02 -3.51
N VAL A 265 -7.66 -15.12 -2.76
CA VAL A 265 -6.21 -15.16 -2.47
C VAL A 265 -5.85 -16.42 -1.66
N HIS A 266 -6.65 -16.76 -0.66
CA HIS A 266 -6.44 -17.97 0.14
C HIS A 266 -6.65 -19.26 -0.68
N GLN A 267 -7.63 -19.28 -1.58
CA GLN A 267 -7.83 -20.41 -2.50
C GLN A 267 -6.62 -20.64 -3.43
N ALA A 268 -5.92 -19.56 -3.79
CA ALA A 268 -4.68 -19.63 -4.56
C ALA A 268 -3.44 -19.99 -3.71
N GLY A 269 -3.59 -20.11 -2.37
CA GLY A 269 -2.51 -20.47 -1.45
C GLY A 269 -1.59 -19.31 -1.04
N ALA A 270 -1.91 -18.07 -1.43
CA ALA A 270 -1.17 -16.88 -1.06
C ALA A 270 -1.70 -16.28 0.26
N LYS A 271 -0.92 -15.34 0.85
CA LYS A 271 -1.29 -14.58 2.03
C LYS A 271 -1.86 -13.22 1.64
N TYR A 272 -2.78 -12.70 2.46
CA TYR A 272 -3.43 -11.42 2.19
C TYR A 272 -2.93 -10.35 3.15
N GLN A 273 -2.27 -9.33 2.60
CA GLN A 273 -1.84 -8.12 3.30
C GLN A 273 -2.83 -6.99 3.05
N TYR A 274 -3.29 -6.38 4.12
CA TYR A 274 -4.15 -5.21 4.06
C TYR A 274 -3.44 -3.98 4.61
N ILE A 275 -3.33 -2.93 3.79
CA ILE A 275 -2.76 -1.65 4.21
C ILE A 275 -3.86 -0.81 4.83
N GLN A 276 -3.69 -0.45 6.11
CA GLN A 276 -4.59 0.44 6.81
C GLN A 276 -3.83 1.12 7.97
N THR A 277 -3.80 2.44 8.01
CA THR A 277 -2.86 3.19 8.83
C THR A 277 -3.47 3.97 9.99
N VAL A 278 -4.78 4.24 10.00
CA VAL A 278 -5.42 5.11 11.01
C VAL A 278 -6.37 4.30 11.89
N ARG A 279 -6.12 4.32 13.19
CA ARG A 279 -6.93 3.67 14.26
C ARG A 279 -7.39 2.24 13.90
N PRO A 280 -6.48 1.35 13.49
CA PRO A 280 -6.84 0.00 13.06
C PRO A 280 -7.56 -0.81 14.14
N GLN A 281 -7.34 -0.49 15.43
CA GLN A 281 -8.01 -1.13 16.55
C GLN A 281 -9.54 -0.99 16.51
N ASP A 282 -10.09 0.02 15.83
CA ASP A 282 -11.53 0.24 15.76
C ASP A 282 -12.21 -0.71 14.74
N LEU A 283 -11.44 -1.36 13.86
CA LEU A 283 -11.88 -2.32 12.85
C LEU A 283 -11.39 -3.77 13.11
N VAL A 284 -10.72 -4.04 14.22
CA VAL A 284 -10.17 -5.39 14.51
C VAL A 284 -11.22 -6.48 14.38
N GLY A 285 -12.46 -6.22 14.84
CA GLY A 285 -13.56 -7.17 14.70
C GLY A 285 -13.88 -7.54 13.26
N GLU A 286 -13.78 -6.57 12.36
CA GLU A 286 -14.00 -6.77 10.93
C GLU A 286 -12.79 -7.47 10.28
N PHE A 287 -11.57 -7.08 10.61
CA PHE A 287 -10.35 -7.71 10.11
C PHE A 287 -10.28 -9.21 10.46
N ARG A 288 -10.69 -9.57 11.67
CA ARG A 288 -10.77 -10.99 12.10
C ARG A 288 -11.80 -11.79 11.30
N LYS A 289 -12.95 -11.18 10.95
CA LYS A 289 -14.00 -11.82 10.13
C LYS A 289 -13.59 -11.93 8.66
N LEU A 290 -12.88 -10.92 8.14
CA LEU A 290 -12.30 -10.95 6.80
C LEU A 290 -11.28 -12.08 6.67
N GLY A 291 -10.50 -12.33 7.71
CA GLY A 291 -9.44 -13.34 7.70
C GLY A 291 -8.16 -12.85 7.05
N ILE A 292 -7.85 -11.56 7.14
CA ILE A 292 -6.57 -11.02 6.66
C ILE A 292 -5.40 -11.66 7.40
N ASP A 293 -4.28 -11.91 6.71
CA ASP A 293 -3.08 -12.51 7.33
C ASP A 293 -2.14 -11.47 7.91
N LEU A 294 -2.04 -10.29 7.28
CA LEU A 294 -1.14 -9.23 7.70
C LEU A 294 -1.81 -7.88 7.61
N LEU A 295 -1.71 -7.09 8.68
CA LEU A 295 -2.14 -5.70 8.75
C LEU A 295 -0.90 -4.82 8.66
N TRP A 296 -0.77 -4.09 7.55
CA TRP A 296 0.35 -3.20 7.29
C TRP A 296 -0.02 -1.75 7.63
N GLY A 297 0.94 -1.00 8.17
CA GLY A 297 0.75 0.41 8.48
C GLY A 297 0.37 0.70 9.94
N VAL A 298 0.71 -0.19 10.88
CA VAL A 298 0.42 0.00 12.31
C VAL A 298 1.26 1.15 12.87
N ASP A 299 0.71 2.36 12.85
CA ASP A 299 1.37 3.61 13.25
C ASP A 299 0.88 4.12 14.62
N PRO A 300 1.72 4.10 15.67
CA PRO A 300 1.32 4.53 17.01
C PRO A 300 1.25 6.06 17.19
N VAL A 301 1.69 6.86 16.22
CA VAL A 301 1.76 8.33 16.34
C VAL A 301 0.68 8.99 15.49
N GLN A 302 0.90 9.17 14.19
CA GLN A 302 -0.06 9.80 13.29
C GLN A 302 -1.29 8.92 13.07
N GLY A 303 -1.10 7.61 12.98
CA GLY A 303 -2.17 6.62 12.85
C GLY A 303 -2.90 6.29 14.14
N GLN A 304 -2.42 6.74 15.30
CA GLN A 304 -3.05 6.52 16.61
C GLN A 304 -3.32 5.03 16.92
N ALA A 305 -2.44 4.14 16.44
CA ALA A 305 -2.56 2.72 16.72
C ALA A 305 -2.20 2.41 18.18
N ASP A 306 -3.10 1.75 18.91
CA ASP A 306 -2.81 1.19 20.22
C ASP A 306 -2.16 -0.18 20.06
N LEU A 307 -0.82 -0.20 20.10
CA LEU A 307 -0.02 -1.41 19.88
C LEU A 307 -0.37 -2.55 20.86
N ALA A 308 -0.56 -2.22 22.13
CA ALA A 308 -0.87 -3.22 23.17
C ALA A 308 -2.27 -3.79 22.97
N ARG A 309 -3.24 -2.95 22.59
CA ARG A 309 -4.61 -3.39 22.28
C ARG A 309 -4.62 -4.27 21.02
N LEU A 310 -3.94 -3.86 19.96
CA LEU A 310 -3.85 -4.64 18.72
C LEU A 310 -3.22 -6.01 18.97
N LYS A 311 -2.08 -6.08 19.69
CA LYS A 311 -1.46 -7.37 20.05
C LYS A 311 -2.42 -8.26 20.82
N ARG A 312 -3.15 -7.73 21.78
CA ARG A 312 -4.12 -8.49 22.60
C ARG A 312 -5.33 -8.95 21.80
N GLU A 313 -5.88 -8.09 20.90
CA GLU A 313 -7.15 -8.34 20.24
C GLU A 313 -7.03 -9.11 18.92
N CYS A 314 -5.89 -9.02 18.23
CA CYS A 314 -5.70 -9.72 16.95
C CYS A 314 -4.29 -10.30 16.72
N GLY A 315 -3.32 -10.02 17.60
CA GLY A 315 -1.94 -10.47 17.42
C GLY A 315 -1.73 -11.99 17.56
N ASP A 316 -2.78 -12.75 17.75
CA ASP A 316 -2.82 -14.22 17.69
C ASP A 316 -3.17 -14.78 16.30
N ARG A 317 -3.66 -13.93 15.39
CA ARG A 317 -4.19 -14.32 14.08
C ARG A 317 -3.76 -13.42 12.93
N ILE A 318 -3.46 -12.16 13.21
CA ILE A 318 -3.10 -11.15 12.21
C ILE A 318 -1.68 -10.69 12.52
N CYS A 319 -0.77 -10.87 11.59
CA CYS A 319 0.58 -10.34 11.70
C CYS A 319 0.53 -8.81 11.61
N LEU A 320 1.15 -8.13 12.57
CA LEU A 320 1.18 -6.68 12.65
C LEU A 320 2.47 -6.14 12.03
N CYS A 321 2.36 -5.31 10.99
CA CYS A 321 3.50 -4.70 10.33
C CYS A 321 3.51 -3.18 10.58
N GLY A 322 4.55 -2.68 11.25
CA GLY A 322 4.65 -1.28 11.64
C GLY A 322 5.39 -1.08 12.95
N GLY A 323 4.76 -0.36 13.88
CA GLY A 323 5.21 -0.15 15.26
C GLY A 323 6.03 1.11 15.49
N VAL A 324 6.61 1.72 14.45
CA VAL A 324 7.39 2.97 14.57
C VAL A 324 6.95 3.96 13.50
N ASN A 325 6.61 5.18 13.90
CA ASN A 325 6.29 6.24 12.95
C ASN A 325 7.57 6.80 12.30
N SER A 326 7.57 6.90 10.97
CA SER A 326 8.71 7.39 10.21
C SER A 326 8.87 8.90 10.31
N TYR A 327 7.83 9.66 9.97
CA TYR A 327 7.91 11.10 9.81
C TYR A 327 8.18 11.86 11.12
N VAL A 328 7.38 11.59 12.17
CA VAL A 328 7.51 12.30 13.47
C VAL A 328 8.63 11.68 14.30
N THR A 329 8.55 10.34 14.53
CA THR A 329 9.48 9.69 15.46
C THR A 329 10.89 9.58 14.88
N VAL A 330 11.02 9.07 13.65
CA VAL A 330 12.36 8.88 13.05
C VAL A 330 12.84 10.20 12.45
N GLY A 331 12.01 10.91 11.69
CA GLY A 331 12.42 12.13 10.98
C GLY A 331 12.76 13.29 11.90
N GLN A 332 12.02 13.46 13.00
CA GLN A 332 12.13 14.63 13.88
C GLN A 332 12.66 14.29 15.29
N GLY A 333 12.65 13.02 15.67
CA GLY A 333 13.05 12.57 16.99
C GLY A 333 14.57 12.53 17.19
N SER A 334 14.99 12.56 18.46
CA SER A 334 16.36 12.31 18.87
C SER A 334 16.71 10.80 18.74
N ARG A 335 18.01 10.50 18.72
CA ARG A 335 18.48 9.10 18.74
C ARG A 335 17.89 8.27 19.88
N ALA A 336 17.73 8.87 21.06
CA ALA A 336 17.16 8.19 22.21
C ALA A 336 15.67 7.85 22.00
N GLU A 337 14.89 8.77 21.43
CA GLU A 337 13.47 8.58 21.13
C GLU A 337 13.26 7.53 20.04
N VAL A 338 14.03 7.58 18.95
CA VAL A 338 13.98 6.56 17.87
C VAL A 338 14.27 5.17 18.43
N ARG A 339 15.36 5.03 19.20
CA ARG A 339 15.75 3.75 19.81
C ARG A 339 14.70 3.23 20.79
N ALA A 340 14.14 4.13 21.62
CA ALA A 340 13.07 3.79 22.57
C ALA A 340 11.78 3.32 21.84
N ALA A 341 11.42 3.95 20.72
CA ALA A 341 10.25 3.56 19.93
C ALA A 341 10.42 2.17 19.31
N VAL A 342 11.60 1.88 18.71
CA VAL A 342 11.91 0.55 18.16
C VAL A 342 11.87 -0.52 19.26
N ARG A 343 12.54 -0.25 20.39
CA ARG A 343 12.52 -1.17 21.53
C ARG A 343 11.11 -1.45 22.01
N ARG A 344 10.30 -0.39 22.20
CA ARG A 344 8.90 -0.52 22.64
C ARG A 344 8.06 -1.35 21.67
N ALA A 345 8.21 -1.12 20.36
CA ALA A 345 7.48 -1.89 19.35
C ALA A 345 7.82 -3.39 19.44
N ILE A 346 9.10 -3.72 19.55
CA ILE A 346 9.58 -5.11 19.68
C ILE A 346 9.07 -5.74 20.98
N GLU A 347 9.22 -5.06 22.13
CA GLU A 347 8.75 -5.56 23.44
C GLU A 347 7.24 -5.84 23.46
N LEU A 348 6.44 -5.01 22.79
CA LEU A 348 4.98 -5.15 22.79
C LEU A 348 4.49 -6.19 21.75
N LEU A 349 5.13 -6.27 20.59
CA LEU A 349 4.55 -6.94 19.43
C LEU A 349 5.25 -8.26 19.07
N ALA A 350 6.54 -8.43 19.38
CA ALA A 350 7.32 -9.54 18.84
C ALA A 350 7.00 -10.90 19.46
N SER A 351 6.78 -10.98 20.77
CA SER A 351 6.59 -12.24 21.47
C SER A 351 5.52 -13.13 20.82
N GLY A 352 5.86 -14.39 20.56
CA GLY A 352 4.98 -15.36 19.89
C GLY A 352 4.91 -15.21 18.37
N GLY A 353 5.78 -14.41 17.76
CA GLY A 353 5.73 -14.10 16.31
C GLY A 353 4.59 -13.12 15.97
N GLY A 354 4.20 -13.08 14.69
CA GLY A 354 3.10 -12.21 14.25
C GLY A 354 3.49 -10.71 14.23
N PHE A 355 4.78 -10.39 14.02
CA PHE A 355 5.24 -9.02 13.96
C PHE A 355 6.35 -8.82 12.92
N VAL A 356 6.21 -7.76 12.13
CA VAL A 356 7.22 -7.23 11.21
C VAL A 356 7.47 -5.78 11.58
N LEU A 357 8.70 -5.43 11.91
CA LEU A 357 9.07 -4.05 12.17
C LEU A 357 9.07 -3.26 10.85
N PHE A 358 8.46 -2.08 10.90
CA PHE A 358 8.38 -1.21 9.73
C PHE A 358 8.29 0.26 10.19
N LEU A 359 8.96 1.14 9.45
CA LEU A 359 8.89 2.60 9.68
C LEU A 359 7.70 3.16 8.89
N VAL A 360 6.59 3.38 9.56
CA VAL A 360 5.32 3.81 8.95
C VAL A 360 5.33 5.31 8.75
N ASP A 361 4.95 5.82 7.65
CA ASP A 361 4.37 5.30 6.44
C ASP A 361 5.45 4.84 5.41
N SER A 362 6.54 5.54 5.33
CA SER A 362 7.66 5.33 4.41
C SER A 362 8.90 6.10 4.88
N VAL A 363 10.05 5.78 4.35
CA VAL A 363 11.24 6.62 4.43
C VAL A 363 11.25 7.50 3.17
N ASP A 364 10.96 8.78 3.33
CA ASP A 364 10.91 9.79 2.29
C ASP A 364 12.04 10.82 2.46
N PRO A 365 12.18 11.84 1.57
CA PRO A 365 13.24 12.84 1.65
C PRO A 365 13.28 13.66 2.95
N SER A 366 12.19 13.68 3.73
CA SER A 366 12.14 14.40 5.02
C SER A 366 12.77 13.61 6.18
N VAL A 367 13.05 12.30 5.96
CA VAL A 367 13.62 11.40 6.97
C VAL A 367 15.11 11.20 6.72
N PRO A 368 16.00 11.80 7.52
CA PRO A 368 17.44 11.62 7.35
C PRO A 368 17.85 10.15 7.51
N TRP A 369 18.65 9.62 6.57
CA TRP A 369 19.07 8.22 6.64
C TRP A 369 19.86 7.90 7.92
N SER A 370 20.63 8.85 8.45
CA SER A 370 21.31 8.70 9.75
C SER A 370 20.35 8.38 10.91
N HIS A 371 19.11 8.85 10.84
CA HIS A 371 18.08 8.50 11.84
C HIS A 371 17.52 7.10 11.61
N VAL A 372 17.42 6.67 10.34
CA VAL A 372 17.07 5.29 9.99
C VAL A 372 18.15 4.32 10.52
N GLU A 373 19.42 4.71 10.48
CA GLU A 373 20.52 3.93 11.06
C GLU A 373 20.37 3.73 12.58
N TRP A 374 19.85 4.74 13.32
CA TRP A 374 19.54 4.56 14.75
C TRP A 374 18.44 3.52 14.98
N ALA A 375 17.45 3.46 14.08
CA ALA A 375 16.42 2.43 14.15
C ALA A 375 16.98 1.03 13.83
N ILE A 376 17.87 0.93 12.85
CA ILE A 376 18.58 -0.31 12.49
C ILE A 376 19.47 -0.80 13.64
N GLU A 377 20.20 0.11 14.29
CA GLU A 377 21.03 -0.22 15.48
C GLU A 377 20.18 -0.78 16.62
N ALA A 378 19.04 -0.10 16.90
CA ALA A 378 18.11 -0.52 17.94
C ALA A 378 17.49 -1.90 17.63
N TRP A 379 17.08 -2.12 16.39
CA TRP A 379 16.57 -3.42 15.95
C TRP A 379 17.63 -4.53 16.06
N ARG A 380 18.88 -4.28 15.72
CA ARG A 380 19.97 -5.26 15.88
C ARG A 380 20.21 -5.63 17.34
N GLU A 381 20.01 -4.68 18.26
CA GLU A 381 20.18 -4.90 19.70
C GLU A 381 19.02 -5.70 20.32
N TRP A 382 17.78 -5.42 19.93
CA TRP A 382 16.60 -5.99 20.59
C TRP A 382 15.78 -6.95 19.72
N GLY A 383 16.06 -7.05 18.44
CA GLY A 383 15.22 -7.78 17.48
C GLY A 383 15.42 -9.31 17.45
N THR A 384 16.35 -9.88 18.20
CA THR A 384 16.62 -11.33 18.23
C THR A 384 15.65 -12.04 19.17
N TYR A 385 15.04 -13.14 18.72
CA TYR A 385 14.17 -13.96 19.55
C TYR A 385 15.02 -14.88 20.45
N PRO A 386 14.74 -14.93 21.78
CA PRO A 386 15.54 -15.73 22.74
C PRO A 386 15.51 -17.24 22.49
N SER A 387 14.41 -17.76 21.93
CA SER A 387 14.15 -19.18 21.75
C SER A 387 15.03 -19.88 20.70
N LEU A 388 15.76 -19.13 19.87
CA LEU A 388 16.63 -19.69 18.82
C LEU A 388 18.12 -19.42 19.08
N ALA A 389 18.46 -18.77 20.20
CA ALA A 389 19.83 -18.47 20.62
C ALA A 389 20.42 -19.56 21.58
N ALA A 390 19.67 -20.65 21.84
CA ALA A 390 20.09 -21.76 22.71
C ALA A 390 20.51 -23.00 21.92
#